data_6fdfd01c58b57312a87058fe97594141
#
_entry.id   6fdfd01c58b57312a87058fe97594141
#
_cell.length_a   1.000
_cell.length_b   1.000
_cell.length_c   1.000
_cell.angle_alpha   90.00
_cell.angle_beta   90.00
_cell.angle_gamma   90.00
#
_symmetry.space_group_name_H-M   'P 1'
#
loop_
_entity.id
_entity.type
_entity.pdbx_description
1 polymer ?
#
loop_
_entity_poly.entity_id
_entity_poly.type
_entity_poly.pdbx_seq_one_letter_code
_entity_poly.pdbx_strand_id
1 'polypeptide(L)'
;MHHSPKQKPVPKPRGINNSVLRPRRSRRREEKRKMGRMEFLKMKTDDEVSGNLIESDVNELKVAAKKLIKDAAKLGGLGFGTSFLKWVASFAAIYLLILDRTNWRSNMLTSLLVPYIFFSLPSVLFNFFRGEVGRWIAFVAVVLRLFFPRHFPDWLEMPGSIILLLVVAPNFFAHTLKESVVGVFICLIIACYLLQEHIRASGGFRNSFTQPHGISNTVGIILLIVYPVWALVLHFL
;
A
#
# COMPACT_ATOMS: atom_id res chain seq x y z
N MET A 1 -101.32 -45.33 30.05
CA MET A 1 -101.06 -44.87 28.68
C MET A 1 -100.05 -43.70 28.80
N HIS A 2 -98.76 -43.99 28.66
CA HIS A 2 -97.73 -42.97 28.70
C HIS A 2 -96.91 -43.04 27.41
N HIS A 3 -97.05 -42.02 26.59
CA HIS A 3 -96.25 -41.79 25.39
C HIS A 3 -94.93 -41.20 25.80
N SER A 4 -93.84 -41.90 25.49
CA SER A 4 -92.46 -41.39 25.59
C SER A 4 -92.06 -40.79 24.25
N PRO A 5 -91.46 -39.57 24.23
CA PRO A 5 -91.04 -38.93 22.98
C PRO A 5 -89.64 -39.41 22.53
N LYS A 6 -89.50 -39.69 21.26
CA LYS A 6 -88.28 -40.09 20.54
C LYS A 6 -87.25 -38.92 20.57
N GLN A 7 -86.10 -39.17 21.13
CA GLN A 7 -84.97 -38.27 21.01
C GLN A 7 -84.32 -38.36 19.60
N LYS A 8 -84.09 -37.19 18.95
CA LYS A 8 -83.33 -37.01 17.73
C LYS A 8 -81.85 -37.18 17.97
N PRO A 9 -81.05 -37.75 17.07
CA PRO A 9 -79.62 -37.92 17.22
C PRO A 9 -78.88 -36.58 17.04
N VAL A 10 -77.92 -36.30 17.97
CA VAL A 10 -77.02 -35.14 17.98
C VAL A 10 -76.00 -35.32 16.89
N PRO A 11 -75.72 -34.29 16.07
CA PRO A 11 -74.68 -34.36 15.01
C PRO A 11 -73.28 -34.29 15.66
N LYS A 12 -72.40 -35.20 15.21
CA LYS A 12 -70.95 -35.22 15.60
C LYS A 12 -70.29 -33.90 15.22
N PRO A 13 -69.39 -33.30 16.09
CA PRO A 13 -68.61 -32.12 15.73
C PRO A 13 -67.58 -32.49 14.67
N ARG A 14 -67.49 -31.68 13.60
CA ARG A 14 -66.47 -31.71 12.55
C ARG A 14 -65.13 -31.46 13.18
N GLY A 15 -64.12 -32.29 12.88
CA GLY A 15 -62.75 -32.16 13.31
C GLY A 15 -62.15 -30.80 12.95
N ILE A 16 -61.76 -30.10 13.97
CA ILE A 16 -61.01 -28.84 13.82
C ILE A 16 -59.59 -29.18 13.35
N ASN A 17 -59.29 -28.69 12.18
CA ASN A 17 -57.95 -28.83 11.54
C ASN A 17 -56.92 -28.05 12.38
N ASN A 18 -56.11 -28.74 13.21
CA ASN A 18 -55.10 -28.19 14.10
C ASN A 18 -53.83 -27.70 13.39
N SER A 19 -53.92 -27.30 12.10
CA SER A 19 -52.75 -26.89 11.31
C SER A 19 -52.40 -25.39 11.34
N VAL A 20 -53.10 -24.54 12.15
CA VAL A 20 -52.96 -23.08 12.01
C VAL A 20 -52.36 -22.35 13.24
N LEU A 21 -52.05 -23.03 14.31
CA LEU A 21 -51.48 -22.36 15.49
C LEU A 21 -50.09 -22.88 15.85
N ARG A 22 -49.12 -22.66 14.96
CA ARG A 22 -47.70 -22.63 15.40
C ARG A 22 -47.51 -21.37 16.24
N PRO A 23 -47.03 -21.49 17.50
CA PRO A 23 -46.88 -20.35 18.39
C PRO A 23 -45.93 -19.31 17.79
N ARG A 24 -46.33 -18.03 17.84
CA ARG A 24 -45.56 -16.87 17.34
C ARG A 24 -44.04 -16.88 17.72
N ARG A 25 -43.69 -17.58 18.79
CA ARG A 25 -42.30 -17.76 19.26
C ARG A 25 -41.43 -18.65 18.33
N SER A 26 -42.00 -19.65 17.66
CA SER A 26 -41.28 -20.53 16.73
C SER A 26 -40.94 -19.82 15.43
N ARG A 27 -41.87 -19.02 14.86
CA ARG A 27 -41.64 -18.20 13.68
C ARG A 27 -40.52 -17.19 13.88
N ARG A 28 -40.49 -16.50 15.03
CA ARG A 28 -39.45 -15.53 15.37
C ARG A 28 -38.05 -16.17 15.52
N ARG A 29 -37.98 -17.43 15.99
CA ARG A 29 -36.72 -18.19 16.05
C ARG A 29 -36.23 -18.64 14.69
N GLU A 30 -37.15 -19.04 13.79
CA GLU A 30 -36.80 -19.42 12.41
C GLU A 30 -36.35 -18.21 11.59
N GLU A 31 -36.98 -17.05 11.73
CA GLU A 31 -36.57 -15.79 11.10
C GLU A 31 -35.18 -15.34 11.58
N LYS A 32 -34.92 -15.39 12.89
CA LYS A 32 -33.58 -15.09 13.43
C LYS A 32 -32.50 -16.06 12.94
N ARG A 33 -32.84 -17.36 12.80
CA ARG A 33 -31.90 -18.35 12.24
C ARG A 33 -31.64 -18.12 10.74
N LYS A 34 -32.65 -17.74 9.97
CA LYS A 34 -32.49 -17.39 8.55
C LYS A 34 -31.68 -16.10 8.35
N MET A 35 -31.92 -15.08 9.19
CA MET A 35 -31.18 -13.81 9.15
C MET A 35 -29.71 -14.01 9.53
N GLY A 36 -29.41 -14.72 10.60
CA GLY A 36 -28.01 -15.05 10.99
C GLY A 36 -27.29 -15.93 9.94
N ARG A 37 -28.02 -16.82 9.23
CA ARG A 37 -27.45 -17.64 8.17
C ARG A 37 -27.16 -16.82 6.91
N MET A 38 -27.99 -15.81 6.59
CA MET A 38 -27.75 -14.91 5.46
C MET A 38 -26.58 -13.95 5.75
N GLU A 39 -26.46 -13.43 6.96
CA GLU A 39 -25.30 -12.61 7.37
C GLU A 39 -23.99 -13.42 7.31
N PHE A 40 -24.01 -14.66 7.79
CA PHE A 40 -22.84 -15.54 7.73
C PHE A 40 -22.44 -15.90 6.29
N LEU A 41 -23.41 -16.13 5.40
CA LEU A 41 -23.14 -16.39 3.99
C LEU A 41 -22.60 -15.14 3.27
N LYS A 42 -23.11 -13.94 3.59
CA LYS A 42 -22.63 -12.68 3.05
C LYS A 42 -21.20 -12.40 3.49
N MET A 43 -20.91 -12.59 4.78
CA MET A 43 -19.56 -12.45 5.32
C MET A 43 -18.56 -13.42 4.68
N LYS A 44 -18.96 -14.68 4.46
CA LYS A 44 -18.12 -15.67 3.79
C LYS A 44 -17.87 -15.35 2.30
N THR A 45 -18.84 -14.76 1.62
CA THR A 45 -18.71 -14.35 0.21
C THR A 45 -17.76 -13.14 0.10
N ASP A 46 -17.86 -12.19 1.03
CA ASP A 46 -16.99 -11.03 1.06
C ASP A 46 -15.53 -11.42 1.37
N ASP A 47 -15.31 -12.41 2.25
CA ASP A 47 -13.97 -12.97 2.54
C ASP A 47 -13.38 -13.73 1.34
N GLU A 48 -14.20 -14.47 0.60
CA GLU A 48 -13.76 -15.22 -0.59
C GLU A 48 -13.40 -14.27 -1.76
N VAL A 49 -14.19 -13.20 -1.95
CA VAL A 49 -13.89 -12.16 -2.96
C VAL A 49 -12.65 -11.38 -2.58
N SER A 50 -12.47 -11.04 -1.31
CA SER A 50 -11.26 -10.38 -0.81
C SER A 50 -10.02 -11.29 -0.94
N GLY A 51 -10.16 -12.59 -0.65
CA GLY A 51 -9.09 -13.57 -0.84
C GLY A 51 -8.66 -13.70 -2.30
N ASN A 52 -9.59 -13.76 -3.23
CA ASN A 52 -9.31 -13.85 -4.66
C ASN A 52 -8.64 -12.58 -5.22
N LEU A 53 -9.01 -11.39 -4.73
CA LEU A 53 -8.37 -10.13 -5.11
C LEU A 53 -6.92 -10.09 -4.61
N ILE A 54 -6.67 -10.47 -3.34
CA ILE A 54 -5.32 -10.52 -2.78
C ILE A 54 -4.46 -11.57 -3.51
N GLU A 55 -5.02 -12.71 -3.88
CA GLU A 55 -4.31 -13.75 -4.61
C GLU A 55 -3.99 -13.33 -6.06
N SER A 56 -4.87 -12.57 -6.71
CA SER A 56 -4.63 -11.93 -8.00
C SER A 56 -3.47 -10.93 -7.91
N ASP A 57 -3.50 -10.05 -6.92
CA ASP A 57 -2.45 -9.05 -6.72
C ASP A 57 -1.10 -9.69 -6.39
N VAL A 58 -1.10 -10.75 -5.56
CA VAL A 58 0.12 -11.54 -5.26
C VAL A 58 0.63 -12.26 -6.50
N ASN A 59 -0.23 -12.76 -7.37
CA ASN A 59 0.18 -13.38 -8.62
C ASN A 59 0.72 -12.35 -9.62
N GLU A 60 0.13 -11.17 -9.73
CA GLU A 60 0.68 -10.07 -10.52
C GLU A 60 2.07 -9.66 -10.01
N LEU A 61 2.23 -9.59 -8.69
CA LEU A 61 3.53 -9.30 -8.07
C LEU A 61 4.57 -10.39 -8.37
N LYS A 62 4.17 -11.66 -8.33
CA LYS A 62 5.05 -12.80 -8.69
C LYS A 62 5.42 -12.79 -10.17
N VAL A 63 4.48 -12.46 -11.05
CA VAL A 63 4.73 -12.35 -12.49
C VAL A 63 5.66 -11.18 -12.78
N ALA A 64 5.44 -10.03 -12.15
CA ALA A 64 6.31 -8.87 -12.24
C ALA A 64 7.73 -9.17 -11.72
N ALA A 65 7.84 -9.87 -10.58
CA ALA A 65 9.13 -10.30 -10.03
C ALA A 65 9.85 -11.30 -10.95
N LYS A 66 9.15 -12.30 -11.49
CA LYS A 66 9.72 -13.24 -12.48
C LYS A 66 10.15 -12.55 -13.77
N LYS A 67 9.38 -11.58 -14.26
CA LYS A 67 9.74 -10.79 -15.43
C LYS A 67 11.00 -9.96 -15.15
N LEU A 68 11.11 -9.33 -14.00
CA LEU A 68 12.30 -8.61 -13.55
C LEU A 68 13.54 -9.51 -13.51
N ILE A 69 13.42 -10.69 -12.92
CA ILE A 69 14.53 -11.67 -12.83
C ILE A 69 14.91 -12.14 -14.23
N LYS A 70 13.95 -12.37 -15.12
CA LYS A 70 14.18 -12.81 -16.50
C LYS A 70 14.79 -11.71 -17.36
N ASP A 71 14.33 -10.46 -17.20
CA ASP A 71 14.88 -9.30 -17.91
C ASP A 71 16.28 -8.96 -17.37
N ALA A 72 16.51 -9.12 -16.06
CA ALA A 72 17.83 -9.01 -15.44
C ALA A 72 18.80 -10.09 -15.95
N ALA A 73 18.34 -11.32 -16.13
CA ALA A 73 19.14 -12.42 -16.67
C ALA A 73 19.42 -12.27 -18.17
N LYS A 74 18.53 -11.63 -18.93
CA LYS A 74 18.65 -11.42 -20.37
C LYS A 74 19.53 -10.22 -20.76
N LEU A 75 19.62 -9.22 -19.88
CA LEU A 75 20.43 -8.01 -20.05
C LEU A 75 21.85 -8.15 -19.47
N GLY A 76 22.45 -9.32 -19.60
CA GLY A 76 23.77 -9.65 -19.07
C GLY A 76 24.74 -8.46 -19.02
N GLY A 77 25.02 -7.98 -17.83
CA GLY A 77 26.12 -7.12 -17.45
C GLY A 77 25.78 -5.65 -17.20
N LEU A 78 25.44 -4.86 -18.20
CA LEU A 78 25.38 -3.37 -18.06
C LEU A 78 24.02 -2.85 -17.66
N GLY A 79 22.93 -3.37 -18.24
CA GLY A 79 21.56 -2.96 -17.90
C GLY A 79 21.09 -3.51 -16.55
N PHE A 80 21.58 -4.66 -16.14
CA PHE A 80 21.31 -5.23 -14.81
C PHE A 80 21.88 -4.33 -13.70
N GLY A 81 23.10 -3.82 -13.89
CA GLY A 81 23.74 -2.93 -12.93
C GLY A 81 22.92 -1.68 -12.63
N THR A 82 22.38 -1.01 -13.64
CA THR A 82 21.58 0.21 -13.45
C THR A 82 20.22 -0.06 -12.78
N SER A 83 19.53 -1.12 -13.19
CA SER A 83 18.26 -1.51 -12.58
C SER A 83 18.45 -1.95 -11.13
N PHE A 84 19.47 -2.73 -10.85
CA PHE A 84 19.82 -3.13 -9.50
C PHE A 84 20.19 -1.92 -8.62
N LEU A 85 21.01 -1.00 -9.14
CA LEU A 85 21.37 0.20 -8.41
C LEU A 85 20.18 1.13 -8.15
N LYS A 86 19.18 1.20 -9.05
CA LYS A 86 17.90 1.88 -8.79
C LYS A 86 17.19 1.28 -7.57
N TRP A 87 17.14 -0.04 -7.46
CA TRP A 87 16.55 -0.72 -6.32
C TRP A 87 17.30 -0.40 -5.02
N VAL A 88 18.63 -0.54 -5.04
CA VAL A 88 19.46 -0.23 -3.89
C VAL A 88 19.32 1.23 -3.46
N ALA A 89 19.36 2.17 -4.39
CA ALA A 89 19.17 3.59 -4.12
C ALA A 89 17.79 3.91 -3.54
N SER A 90 16.72 3.29 -4.07
CA SER A 90 15.37 3.47 -3.56
C SER A 90 15.22 2.93 -2.13
N PHE A 91 15.76 1.74 -1.84
CA PHE A 91 15.76 1.20 -0.49
C PHE A 91 16.60 2.03 0.47
N ALA A 92 17.78 2.52 0.04
CA ALA A 92 18.61 3.42 0.84
C ALA A 92 17.88 4.73 1.13
N ALA A 93 17.16 5.30 0.16
CA ALA A 93 16.38 6.53 0.36
C ALA A 93 15.20 6.32 1.33
N ILE A 94 14.48 5.21 1.21
CA ILE A 94 13.40 4.85 2.14
C ILE A 94 13.97 4.60 3.54
N TYR A 95 15.09 3.91 3.64
CA TYR A 95 15.78 3.67 4.90
C TYR A 95 16.19 5.00 5.58
N LEU A 96 16.79 5.92 4.83
CA LEU A 96 17.15 7.26 5.35
C LEU A 96 15.91 8.05 5.76
N LEU A 97 14.81 7.94 5.04
CA LEU A 97 13.54 8.57 5.38
C LEU A 97 12.99 8.05 6.73
N ILE A 98 13.08 6.74 6.98
CA ILE A 98 12.66 6.13 8.24
C ILE A 98 13.61 6.56 9.37
N LEU A 99 14.90 6.59 9.11
CA LEU A 99 15.91 6.94 10.09
C LEU A 99 15.81 8.41 10.53
N ASP A 100 15.54 9.31 9.59
CA ASP A 100 15.32 10.74 9.84
C ASP A 100 14.15 10.98 10.81
N ARG A 101 13.10 10.16 10.73
CA ARG A 101 11.94 10.24 11.64
C ARG A 101 12.26 9.87 13.08
N THR A 102 13.26 9.05 13.30
CA THR A 102 13.57 8.54 14.64
C THR A 102 14.61 9.37 15.39
N ASN A 103 15.50 10.08 14.70
CA ASN A 103 16.67 10.67 15.36
C ASN A 103 17.18 12.01 14.78
N TRP A 104 16.60 12.58 13.74
CA TRP A 104 17.14 13.78 13.08
C TRP A 104 16.21 14.99 13.12
N ARG A 105 16.75 16.12 13.60
CA ARG A 105 16.03 17.39 13.74
C ARG A 105 15.93 18.23 12.46
N SER A 106 16.34 17.73 11.31
CA SER A 106 16.45 18.52 10.09
C SER A 106 15.31 18.20 9.10
N ASN A 107 14.23 18.96 9.16
CA ASN A 107 13.10 18.86 8.21
C ASN A 107 13.49 19.10 6.74
N MET A 108 14.64 19.71 6.47
CA MET A 108 15.10 20.00 5.10
C MET A 108 15.59 18.76 4.36
N LEU A 109 16.26 17.84 5.04
CA LEU A 109 16.77 16.60 4.44
C LEU A 109 15.67 15.67 3.96
N THR A 110 14.63 15.53 4.77
CA THR A 110 13.50 14.66 4.48
C THR A 110 12.74 15.10 3.24
N SER A 111 12.55 16.40 3.05
CA SER A 111 11.84 16.92 1.88
C SER A 111 12.55 16.66 0.55
N LEU A 112 13.89 16.60 0.54
CA LEU A 112 14.68 16.29 -0.64
C LEU A 112 14.71 14.78 -0.98
N LEU A 113 14.51 13.92 0.00
CA LEU A 113 14.36 12.48 -0.24
C LEU A 113 13.10 12.14 -1.03
N VAL A 114 12.03 12.93 -0.89
CA VAL A 114 10.77 12.72 -1.63
C VAL A 114 10.98 12.80 -3.14
N PRO A 115 11.50 13.90 -3.72
CA PRO A 115 11.78 13.96 -5.16
C PRO A 115 12.87 12.96 -5.57
N TYR A 116 13.86 12.68 -4.73
CA TYR A 116 14.85 11.66 -5.03
C TYR A 116 14.21 10.27 -5.21
N ILE A 117 13.34 9.84 -4.30
CA ILE A 117 12.62 8.58 -4.39
C ILE A 117 11.75 8.57 -5.66
N PHE A 118 11.08 9.67 -5.99
CA PHE A 118 10.27 9.77 -7.20
C PHE A 118 11.07 9.42 -8.46
N PHE A 119 12.27 9.97 -8.61
CA PHE A 119 13.12 9.74 -9.78
C PHE A 119 13.87 8.40 -9.75
N SER A 120 14.31 7.95 -8.58
CA SER A 120 15.07 6.70 -8.42
C SER A 120 14.20 5.45 -8.39
N LEU A 121 12.90 5.57 -8.09
CA LEU A 121 12.01 4.44 -7.92
C LEU A 121 11.98 3.56 -9.18
N PRO A 122 12.20 2.24 -9.08
CA PRO A 122 12.10 1.31 -10.20
C PRO A 122 10.74 1.40 -10.89
N SER A 123 10.72 1.26 -12.23
CA SER A 123 9.48 1.41 -13.02
C SER A 123 8.36 0.45 -12.59
N VAL A 124 8.71 -0.72 -12.08
CA VAL A 124 7.75 -1.71 -11.57
C VAL A 124 6.99 -1.18 -10.35
N LEU A 125 7.72 -0.70 -9.33
CA LEU A 125 7.10 -0.10 -8.14
C LEU A 125 6.37 1.20 -8.49
N PHE A 126 6.95 1.98 -9.38
CA PHE A 126 6.34 3.21 -9.85
C PHE A 126 4.97 2.96 -10.49
N ASN A 127 4.88 2.01 -11.40
CA ASN A 127 3.62 1.64 -12.05
C ASN A 127 2.62 1.01 -11.08
N PHE A 128 3.09 0.21 -10.13
CA PHE A 128 2.26 -0.37 -9.08
C PHE A 128 1.59 0.72 -8.23
N PHE A 129 2.38 1.66 -7.69
CA PHE A 129 1.84 2.76 -6.90
C PHE A 129 1.03 3.78 -7.71
N ARG A 130 1.25 3.89 -9.02
CA ARG A 130 0.44 4.72 -9.90
C ARG A 130 -0.87 4.03 -10.32
N GLY A 131 -0.97 2.72 -10.16
CA GLY A 131 -2.16 1.94 -10.42
C GLY A 131 -3.29 2.15 -9.41
N GLU A 132 -4.27 1.28 -9.46
CA GLU A 132 -5.45 1.32 -8.58
C GLU A 132 -5.09 1.31 -7.09
N VAL A 133 -4.12 0.49 -6.70
CA VAL A 133 -3.67 0.36 -5.31
C VAL A 133 -3.17 1.69 -4.76
N GLY A 134 -2.31 2.39 -5.50
CA GLY A 134 -1.79 3.68 -5.06
C GLY A 134 -2.87 4.76 -5.00
N ARG A 135 -3.84 4.75 -5.93
CA ARG A 135 -4.99 5.66 -5.90
C ARG A 135 -5.82 5.48 -4.63
N TRP A 136 -6.10 4.22 -4.26
CA TRP A 136 -6.82 3.91 -3.02
C TRP A 136 -6.05 4.36 -1.78
N ILE A 137 -4.75 4.08 -1.72
CA ILE A 137 -3.90 4.50 -0.59
C ILE A 137 -3.85 6.03 -0.50
N ALA A 138 -3.66 6.73 -1.63
CA ALA A 138 -3.68 8.19 -1.69
C ALA A 138 -5.01 8.76 -1.24
N PHE A 139 -6.13 8.18 -1.71
CA PHE A 139 -7.47 8.59 -1.31
C PHE A 139 -7.68 8.44 0.20
N VAL A 140 -7.35 7.28 0.77
CA VAL A 140 -7.48 7.03 2.21
C VAL A 140 -6.57 7.98 3.01
N ALA A 141 -5.33 8.20 2.58
CA ALA A 141 -4.41 9.13 3.25
C ALA A 141 -4.96 10.56 3.27
N VAL A 142 -5.51 11.04 2.14
CA VAL A 142 -6.12 12.37 2.03
C VAL A 142 -7.37 12.49 2.91
N VAL A 143 -8.24 11.47 2.89
CA VAL A 143 -9.45 11.44 3.72
C VAL A 143 -9.09 11.46 5.21
N LEU A 144 -8.13 10.62 5.63
CA LEU A 144 -7.68 10.59 7.02
C LEU A 144 -7.06 11.93 7.43
N ARG A 145 -6.24 12.55 6.58
CA ARG A 145 -5.63 13.86 6.86
C ARG A 145 -6.66 14.97 6.95
N LEU A 146 -7.69 14.94 6.10
CA LEU A 146 -8.73 15.97 6.05
C LEU A 146 -9.73 15.86 7.20
N PHE A 147 -10.24 14.66 7.47
CA PHE A 147 -11.30 14.45 8.46
C PHE A 147 -10.77 14.19 9.87
N PHE A 148 -9.58 13.62 10.00
CA PHE A 148 -8.98 13.27 11.28
C PHE A 148 -7.57 13.85 11.48
N PRO A 149 -7.37 15.17 11.36
CA PRO A 149 -6.03 15.78 11.39
C PRO A 149 -5.30 15.54 12.72
N ARG A 150 -6.04 15.44 13.84
CA ARG A 150 -5.46 15.20 15.18
C ARG A 150 -5.04 13.76 15.44
N HIS A 151 -5.61 12.80 14.70
CA HIS A 151 -5.33 11.38 14.84
C HIS A 151 -4.46 10.85 13.69
N PHE A 152 -4.10 11.73 12.74
CA PHE A 152 -3.23 11.34 11.64
C PHE A 152 -1.80 11.15 12.16
N PRO A 153 -1.24 9.94 12.09
CA PRO A 153 0.08 9.69 12.63
C PRO A 153 1.14 10.39 11.78
N ASP A 154 2.07 11.10 12.44
CA ASP A 154 3.13 11.86 11.78
C ASP A 154 4.03 10.99 10.88
N TRP A 155 4.21 9.71 11.22
CA TRP A 155 5.00 8.79 10.41
C TRP A 155 4.35 8.46 9.06
N LEU A 156 3.04 8.62 8.92
CA LEU A 156 2.31 8.36 7.68
C LEU A 156 2.32 9.58 6.73
N GLU A 157 2.66 10.77 7.21
CA GLU A 157 2.64 11.99 6.41
C GLU A 157 3.59 11.93 5.21
N MET A 158 4.83 11.47 5.42
CA MET A 158 5.82 11.36 4.35
C MET A 158 5.52 10.23 3.35
N PRO A 159 5.24 8.99 3.76
CA PRO A 159 4.82 7.96 2.82
C PRO A 159 3.56 8.34 2.04
N GLY A 160 2.58 8.94 2.72
CA GLY A 160 1.37 9.45 2.08
C GLY A 160 1.65 10.51 1.02
N SER A 161 2.56 11.45 1.30
CA SER A 161 2.98 12.49 0.36
C SER A 161 3.70 11.91 -0.87
N ILE A 162 4.55 10.91 -0.68
CA ILE A 162 5.23 10.22 -1.79
C ILE A 162 4.22 9.51 -2.70
N ILE A 163 3.29 8.75 -2.11
CA ILE A 163 2.28 8.04 -2.89
C ILE A 163 1.35 9.03 -3.60
N LEU A 164 0.95 10.10 -2.94
CA LEU A 164 0.15 11.16 -3.55
C LEU A 164 0.88 11.79 -4.74
N LEU A 165 2.17 12.11 -4.57
CA LEU A 165 3.01 12.64 -5.64
C LEU A 165 3.10 11.68 -6.83
N LEU A 166 3.29 10.37 -6.59
CA LEU A 166 3.33 9.35 -7.62
C LEU A 166 2.01 9.24 -8.41
N VAL A 167 0.88 9.34 -7.72
CA VAL A 167 -0.46 9.22 -8.31
C VAL A 167 -0.82 10.48 -9.12
N VAL A 168 -0.53 11.67 -8.60
CA VAL A 168 -0.93 12.96 -9.19
C VAL A 168 0.05 13.44 -10.25
N ALA A 169 1.29 12.95 -10.25
CA ALA A 169 2.32 13.40 -11.19
C ALA A 169 1.86 13.30 -12.65
N PRO A 170 1.97 14.41 -13.45
CA PRO A 170 1.65 14.38 -14.87
C PRO A 170 2.45 13.31 -15.62
N ASN A 171 1.89 12.79 -16.73
CA ASN A 171 2.52 11.74 -17.52
C ASN A 171 3.90 12.16 -18.06
N PHE A 172 4.07 13.43 -18.37
CA PHE A 172 5.35 13.99 -18.81
C PHE A 172 6.45 13.75 -17.74
N PHE A 173 6.18 14.10 -16.48
CA PHE A 173 7.12 13.87 -15.38
C PHE A 173 7.34 12.40 -15.10
N ALA A 174 6.27 11.61 -15.17
CA ALA A 174 6.28 10.21 -14.81
C ALA A 174 7.06 9.32 -15.80
N HIS A 175 7.02 9.62 -17.08
CA HIS A 175 7.63 8.80 -18.12
C HIS A 175 8.82 9.50 -18.78
N THR A 176 8.65 10.74 -19.22
CA THR A 176 9.70 11.43 -19.99
C THR A 176 10.83 11.92 -19.08
N LEU A 177 10.51 12.62 -18.01
CA LEU A 177 11.54 13.21 -17.16
C LEU A 177 12.24 12.18 -16.29
N LYS A 178 11.46 11.25 -15.70
CA LYS A 178 11.99 10.21 -14.79
C LYS A 178 12.97 9.25 -15.49
N GLU A 179 12.69 8.88 -16.72
CA GLU A 179 13.53 7.92 -17.47
C GLU A 179 14.63 8.61 -18.30
N SER A 180 14.62 9.94 -18.34
CA SER A 180 15.64 10.73 -19.05
C SER A 180 16.90 10.93 -18.21
N VAL A 181 17.96 11.32 -18.92
CA VAL A 181 19.24 11.74 -18.30
C VAL A 181 19.03 12.90 -17.31
N VAL A 182 18.05 13.77 -17.57
CA VAL A 182 17.70 14.90 -16.69
C VAL A 182 17.28 14.39 -15.32
N GLY A 183 16.47 13.32 -15.23
CA GLY A 183 16.10 12.70 -13.96
C GLY A 183 17.29 12.18 -13.17
N VAL A 184 18.27 11.59 -13.88
CA VAL A 184 19.54 11.13 -13.27
C VAL A 184 20.37 12.30 -12.72
N PHE A 185 20.46 13.40 -13.49
CA PHE A 185 21.13 14.62 -13.00
C PHE A 185 20.46 15.22 -11.78
N ILE A 186 19.12 15.26 -11.74
CA ILE A 186 18.38 15.72 -10.57
C ILE A 186 18.70 14.84 -9.34
N CYS A 187 18.69 13.51 -9.50
CA CYS A 187 19.09 12.58 -8.44
C CYS A 187 20.51 12.85 -7.96
N LEU A 188 21.45 13.11 -8.87
CA LEU A 188 22.83 13.41 -8.49
C LEU A 188 22.96 14.71 -7.69
N ILE A 189 22.30 15.78 -8.15
CA ILE A 189 22.30 17.07 -7.45
C ILE A 189 21.71 16.92 -6.05
N ILE A 190 20.58 16.23 -5.92
CA ILE A 190 19.96 15.99 -4.60
C ILE A 190 20.89 15.19 -3.70
N ALA A 191 21.48 14.10 -4.20
CA ALA A 191 22.36 13.24 -3.41
C ALA A 191 23.63 13.98 -2.97
N CYS A 192 24.24 14.80 -3.85
CA CYS A 192 25.38 15.64 -3.50
C CYS A 192 25.02 16.71 -2.45
N TYR A 193 23.86 17.33 -2.59
CA TYR A 193 23.38 18.31 -1.60
C TYR A 193 23.13 17.65 -0.23
N LEU A 194 22.51 16.46 -0.21
CA LEU A 194 22.31 15.68 1.01
C LEU A 194 23.63 15.32 1.68
N LEU A 195 24.64 14.93 0.90
CA LEU A 195 25.97 14.64 1.43
C LEU A 195 26.63 15.90 2.03
N GLN A 196 26.55 17.02 1.31
CA GLN A 196 27.10 18.29 1.78
C GLN A 196 26.44 18.72 3.10
N GLU A 197 25.10 18.65 3.17
CA GLU A 197 24.38 19.02 4.38
C GLU A 197 24.67 18.07 5.54
N HIS A 198 24.79 16.77 5.26
CA HIS A 198 25.21 15.79 6.27
C HIS A 198 26.60 16.07 6.84
N ILE A 199 27.59 16.38 6.00
CA ILE A 199 28.94 16.73 6.42
C ILE A 199 28.91 18.03 7.25
N ARG A 200 28.14 19.02 6.81
CA ARG A 200 27.98 20.30 7.51
C ARG A 200 27.34 20.13 8.89
N ALA A 201 26.25 19.36 8.97
CA ALA A 201 25.55 19.09 10.22
C ALA A 201 26.40 18.29 11.21
N SER A 202 27.28 17.42 10.71
CA SER A 202 28.20 16.62 11.54
C SER A 202 29.43 17.38 12.02
N GLY A 203 29.61 18.62 11.57
CA GLY A 203 30.81 19.42 11.93
C GLY A 203 32.09 18.98 11.23
N GLY A 204 32.01 18.27 10.10
CA GLY A 204 33.11 17.85 9.25
C GLY A 204 33.05 16.39 8.84
N PHE A 205 33.75 16.08 7.74
CA PHE A 205 33.74 14.74 7.12
C PHE A 205 34.16 13.63 8.09
N ARG A 206 35.20 13.86 8.90
CA ARG A 206 35.68 12.87 9.88
C ARG A 206 34.62 12.57 10.96
N ASN A 207 33.92 13.60 11.42
CA ASN A 207 32.91 13.47 12.46
C ASN A 207 31.63 12.76 11.95
N SER A 208 31.35 12.82 10.66
CA SER A 208 30.20 12.12 10.06
C SER A 208 30.20 10.60 10.28
N PHE A 209 31.40 10.02 10.44
CA PHE A 209 31.57 8.58 10.69
C PHE A 209 31.69 8.23 12.19
N THR A 210 31.98 9.17 13.06
CA THR A 210 32.22 8.89 14.50
C THR A 210 30.99 9.11 15.37
N GLN A 211 29.97 9.84 14.89
CA GLN A 211 28.74 10.06 15.64
C GLN A 211 27.88 8.81 15.75
N PRO A 212 27.09 8.64 16.80
CA PRO A 212 26.08 7.59 16.90
C PRO A 212 25.16 7.67 15.66
N HIS A 213 25.01 6.56 14.92
CA HIS A 213 24.27 6.47 13.65
C HIS A 213 24.88 7.22 12.45
N GLY A 214 26.01 7.92 12.62
CA GLY A 214 26.69 8.66 11.53
C GLY A 214 27.14 7.74 10.39
N ILE A 215 27.68 6.57 10.69
CA ILE A 215 28.12 5.58 9.69
C ILE A 215 26.95 5.16 8.82
N SER A 216 25.82 4.82 9.43
CA SER A 216 24.63 4.35 8.72
C SER A 216 24.06 5.41 7.77
N ASN A 217 23.99 6.66 8.23
CA ASN A 217 23.55 7.80 7.44
C ASN A 217 24.51 8.09 6.28
N THR A 218 25.80 8.13 6.57
CA THR A 218 26.84 8.40 5.56
C THR A 218 26.83 7.31 4.49
N VAL A 219 26.78 6.04 4.88
CA VAL A 219 26.67 4.91 3.93
C VAL A 219 25.39 5.00 3.10
N GLY A 220 24.26 5.30 3.74
CA GLY A 220 23.00 5.50 3.03
C GLY A 220 23.08 6.59 1.97
N ILE A 221 23.65 7.77 2.31
CA ILE A 221 23.81 8.89 1.38
C ILE A 221 24.80 8.54 0.25
N ILE A 222 25.89 7.82 0.55
CA ILE A 222 26.83 7.35 -0.47
C ILE A 222 26.13 6.43 -1.46
N LEU A 223 25.27 5.51 -0.99
CA LEU A 223 24.48 4.64 -1.86
C LEU A 223 23.53 5.42 -2.78
N LEU A 224 23.01 6.57 -2.32
CA LEU A 224 22.22 7.45 -3.18
C LEU A 224 23.06 8.05 -4.33
N ILE A 225 24.36 8.32 -4.10
CA ILE A 225 25.25 8.89 -5.13
C ILE A 225 25.66 7.83 -6.15
N VAL A 226 25.87 6.59 -5.72
CA VAL A 226 26.38 5.52 -6.59
C VAL A 226 25.48 5.29 -7.80
N TYR A 227 24.16 5.29 -7.61
CA TYR A 227 23.21 5.06 -8.70
C TYR A 227 23.33 6.11 -9.83
N PRO A 228 23.15 7.42 -9.58
CA PRO A 228 23.20 8.41 -10.64
C PRO A 228 24.58 8.54 -11.28
N VAL A 229 25.65 8.40 -10.51
CA VAL A 229 27.01 8.39 -11.06
C VAL A 229 27.20 7.23 -12.03
N TRP A 230 26.83 6.02 -11.64
CA TRP A 230 26.91 4.85 -12.51
C TRP A 230 26.06 5.00 -13.77
N ALA A 231 24.84 5.49 -13.65
CA ALA A 231 23.94 5.71 -14.77
C ALA A 231 24.49 6.74 -15.76
N LEU A 232 25.13 7.81 -15.27
CA LEU A 232 25.80 8.82 -16.11
C LEU A 232 27.03 8.26 -16.79
N VAL A 233 27.88 7.50 -16.07
CA VAL A 233 29.04 6.85 -16.68
C VAL A 233 28.63 5.97 -17.85
N LEU A 234 27.59 5.15 -17.69
CA LEU A 234 27.08 4.30 -18.77
C LEU A 234 26.44 5.08 -19.91
N HIS A 235 25.93 6.27 -19.65
CA HIS A 235 25.33 7.09 -20.70
C HIS A 235 26.37 7.80 -21.58
N PHE A 236 27.53 8.14 -21.01
CA PHE A 236 28.62 8.85 -21.71
C PHE A 236 29.71 7.92 -22.23
N LEU A 237 29.72 6.64 -21.87
CA LEU A 237 30.64 5.64 -22.36
C LEU A 237 30.11 4.99 -23.64
#